data_4d1803395bf5c881607dd3e5cd795126
#
_entry.id   4d1803395bf5c881607dd3e5cd795126
#
_cell.length_a   1.000
_cell.length_b   1.000
_cell.length_c   1.000
_cell.angle_alpha   90.00
_cell.angle_beta   90.00
_cell.angle_gamma   90.00
#
_symmetry.space_group_name_H-M   'P 1'
#
loop_
_entity.id
_entity.type
_entity.pdbx_description
1 polymer ?
#
loop_
_entity_poly.entity_id
_entity_poly.type
_entity_poly.pdbx_seq_one_letter_code
_entity_poly.pdbx_strand_id
1 'polypeptide(L)'
;MVEIHSNFTVEGSKTVQNGVLPTNHAEHETLEITQGINDWAEVGFYVFTSIQSDGGWQWVGDHIRPRVRVPEKWHWPVGVSLSNEIGYQRAAFSPDTWTWEIRPIVDKKIGPWYLAFNPALDRSWHGPGVNQGVTFSPNAKVSYDFTRKIAGGLEYYAAYGSLTGFDALRDQQQQFFPSIDVDFAPQWEFNFGVGIGTTRSTDHLIVKCIIGRRFSWPHGRDAKLKNPPQ
;
A
#
# COMPACT_ATOMS: atom_id res chain seq x y z
N MET A 1 3.52 8.07 13.43
CA MET A 1 3.88 8.52 12.08
C MET A 1 2.65 9.07 11.42
N VAL A 2 2.79 10.05 10.56
CA VAL A 2 1.71 10.53 9.69
C VAL A 2 2.25 10.54 8.27
N GLU A 3 1.49 9.97 7.33
CA GLU A 3 1.85 9.87 5.91
C GLU A 3 0.72 10.38 5.04
N ILE A 4 1.09 10.99 3.93
CA ILE A 4 0.18 11.32 2.84
C ILE A 4 0.67 10.56 1.61
N HIS A 5 -0.22 9.75 1.05
CA HIS A 5 0.02 9.01 -0.20
C HIS A 5 -0.85 9.63 -1.28
N SER A 6 -0.23 10.18 -2.30
CA SER A 6 -0.88 10.75 -3.48
C SER A 6 -0.66 9.84 -4.66
N ASN A 7 -1.74 9.45 -5.35
CA ASN A 7 -1.70 8.64 -6.56
C ASN A 7 -2.54 9.32 -7.63
N PHE A 8 -1.87 9.93 -8.60
CA PHE A 8 -2.51 10.56 -9.75
C PHE A 8 -2.55 9.59 -10.94
N THR A 9 -3.74 9.21 -11.36
CA THR A 9 -3.94 8.37 -12.56
C THR A 9 -3.92 9.23 -13.81
N VAL A 10 -2.80 9.20 -14.53
CA VAL A 10 -2.62 9.94 -15.79
C VAL A 10 -3.43 9.30 -16.92
N GLU A 11 -3.44 7.95 -16.96
CA GLU A 11 -4.19 7.17 -17.94
C GLU A 11 -4.83 5.97 -17.27
N GLY A 12 -6.16 6.01 -17.13
CA GLY A 12 -6.98 4.99 -16.49
C GLY A 12 -8.31 4.77 -17.19
N SER A 13 -9.26 4.17 -16.48
CA SER A 13 -10.60 3.94 -16.98
C SER A 13 -11.33 5.27 -17.24
N LYS A 14 -11.99 5.40 -18.41
CA LYS A 14 -12.66 6.64 -18.84
C LYS A 14 -14.17 6.61 -18.65
N THR A 15 -14.72 5.49 -18.25
CA THR A 15 -16.17 5.29 -18.11
C THR A 15 -16.49 4.60 -16.79
N VAL A 16 -17.66 4.87 -16.25
CA VAL A 16 -18.20 4.15 -15.11
C VAL A 16 -18.33 2.67 -15.43
N GLN A 17 -17.77 1.81 -14.58
CA GLN A 17 -17.83 0.36 -14.71
C GLN A 17 -18.40 -0.25 -13.44
N ASN A 18 -19.50 -0.99 -13.55
CA ASN A 18 -20.16 -1.61 -12.40
C ASN A 18 -20.51 -0.64 -11.26
N GLY A 19 -20.82 0.63 -11.60
CA GLY A 19 -21.12 1.68 -10.64
C GLY A 19 -19.89 2.39 -10.05
N VAL A 20 -18.67 1.94 -10.38
CA VAL A 20 -17.40 2.56 -9.95
C VAL A 20 -17.04 3.70 -10.89
N LEU A 21 -16.65 4.83 -10.31
CA LEU A 21 -16.24 6.03 -11.03
C LEU A 21 -14.95 5.77 -11.86
N PRO A 22 -14.78 6.48 -12.97
CA PRO A 22 -13.58 6.37 -13.79
C PRO A 22 -12.35 6.87 -13.03
N THR A 23 -11.20 6.25 -13.29
CA THR A 23 -9.93 6.61 -12.67
C THR A 23 -9.10 7.61 -13.49
N ASN A 24 -9.44 7.81 -14.77
CA ASN A 24 -8.67 8.68 -15.67
C ASN A 24 -8.67 10.14 -15.17
N HIS A 25 -7.47 10.69 -14.96
CA HIS A 25 -7.23 12.02 -14.37
C HIS A 25 -7.79 12.19 -12.95
N ALA A 26 -7.98 11.09 -12.21
CA ALA A 26 -8.35 11.13 -10.81
C ALA A 26 -7.09 11.16 -9.92
N GLU A 27 -7.16 11.96 -8.86
CA GLU A 27 -6.20 11.94 -7.75
C GLU A 27 -6.79 11.15 -6.59
N HIS A 28 -6.03 10.20 -6.06
CA HIS A 28 -6.38 9.42 -4.89
C HIS A 28 -5.42 9.74 -3.76
N GLU A 29 -5.94 10.31 -2.69
CA GLU A 29 -5.17 10.69 -1.52
C GLU A 29 -5.49 9.75 -0.36
N THR A 30 -4.46 9.30 0.33
CA THR A 30 -4.59 8.56 1.58
C THR A 30 -3.87 9.29 2.69
N LEU A 31 -4.58 9.65 3.74
CA LEU A 31 -3.99 10.06 5.01
C LEU A 31 -3.84 8.81 5.89
N GLU A 32 -2.61 8.45 6.20
CA GLU A 32 -2.29 7.37 7.14
C GLU A 32 -1.77 7.95 8.46
N ILE A 33 -2.35 7.52 9.58
CA ILE A 33 -1.88 7.82 10.93
C ILE A 33 -1.52 6.51 11.61
N THR A 34 -0.23 6.24 11.80
CA THR A 34 0.25 5.02 12.45
C THR A 34 0.76 5.31 13.85
N GLN A 35 0.21 4.60 14.84
CA GLN A 35 0.61 4.64 16.24
C GLN A 35 1.30 3.32 16.62
N GLY A 36 2.60 3.40 16.95
CA GLY A 36 3.30 2.32 17.61
C GLY A 36 2.77 2.09 19.02
N ILE A 37 2.48 0.84 19.36
CA ILE A 37 2.02 0.41 20.69
C ILE A 37 3.22 -0.06 21.50
N ASN A 38 4.11 -0.83 20.89
CA ASN A 38 5.33 -1.36 21.48
C ASN A 38 6.31 -1.79 20.37
N ASP A 39 7.41 -2.53 20.72
CA ASP A 39 8.46 -2.96 19.78
C ASP A 39 7.96 -3.92 18.68
N TRP A 40 6.81 -4.52 18.85
CA TRP A 40 6.31 -5.56 17.95
C TRP A 40 4.88 -5.33 17.44
N ALA A 41 4.20 -4.25 17.87
CA ALA A 41 2.81 -3.97 17.49
C ALA A 41 2.58 -2.49 17.22
N GLU A 42 1.79 -2.23 16.21
CA GLU A 42 1.29 -0.89 15.85
C GLU A 42 -0.14 -0.96 15.31
N VAL A 43 -0.80 0.17 15.25
CA VAL A 43 -2.10 0.33 14.59
C VAL A 43 -2.04 1.53 13.66
N GLY A 44 -2.47 1.35 12.42
CA GLY A 44 -2.65 2.38 11.40
C GLY A 44 -4.14 2.70 11.22
N PHE A 45 -4.43 3.97 10.94
CA PHE A 45 -5.74 4.46 10.53
C PHE A 45 -5.58 5.15 9.19
N TYR A 46 -6.45 4.81 8.25
CA TYR A 46 -6.46 5.35 6.91
C TYR A 46 -7.74 6.11 6.64
N VAL A 47 -7.60 7.28 6.04
CA VAL A 47 -8.70 8.04 5.45
C VAL A 47 -8.40 8.18 3.96
N PHE A 48 -9.27 7.61 3.15
CA PHE A 48 -9.14 7.65 1.69
C PHE A 48 -10.02 8.76 1.12
N THR A 49 -9.44 9.52 0.22
CA THR A 49 -10.16 10.57 -0.51
C THR A 49 -9.81 10.52 -1.99
N SER A 50 -10.64 11.11 -2.82
CA SER A 50 -10.40 11.22 -4.26
C SER A 50 -10.82 12.58 -4.77
N ILE A 51 -10.05 13.12 -5.71
CA ILE A 51 -10.40 14.29 -6.49
C ILE A 51 -10.67 13.82 -7.92
N GLN A 52 -11.92 13.92 -8.34
CA GLN A 52 -12.36 13.54 -9.68
C GLN A 52 -12.33 14.75 -10.61
N SER A 53 -12.02 14.54 -11.89
CA SER A 53 -11.97 15.62 -12.89
C SER A 53 -13.26 16.45 -12.95
N ASP A 54 -14.40 15.79 -12.77
CA ASP A 54 -15.73 16.43 -12.89
C ASP A 54 -16.47 16.54 -11.56
N GLY A 55 -15.97 15.95 -10.45
CA GLY A 55 -16.71 15.78 -9.20
C GLY A 55 -16.09 16.44 -7.97
N GLY A 56 -14.91 17.06 -8.11
CA GLY A 56 -14.19 17.65 -6.98
C GLY A 56 -13.73 16.62 -5.93
N TRP A 57 -13.45 17.12 -4.73
CA TRP A 57 -12.99 16.29 -3.62
C TRP A 57 -14.12 15.45 -3.03
N GLN A 58 -13.85 14.18 -2.80
CA GLN A 58 -14.79 13.22 -2.22
C GLN A 58 -14.07 12.33 -1.19
N TRP A 59 -14.76 12.06 -0.08
CA TRP A 59 -14.37 10.98 0.81
C TRP A 59 -14.68 9.62 0.14
N VAL A 60 -13.72 8.71 0.21
CA VAL A 60 -13.80 7.35 -0.38
C VAL A 60 -14.12 6.31 0.67
N GLY A 61 -13.44 6.35 1.80
CA GLY A 61 -13.60 5.36 2.87
C GLY A 61 -12.55 5.49 3.95
N ASP A 62 -12.60 4.57 4.91
CA ASP A 62 -11.67 4.51 6.05
C ASP A 62 -11.31 3.06 6.36
N HIS A 63 -10.04 2.82 6.70
CA HIS A 63 -9.57 1.52 7.15
C HIS A 63 -8.82 1.62 8.48
N ILE A 64 -8.81 0.50 9.21
CA ILE A 64 -7.94 0.28 10.37
C ILE A 64 -7.00 -0.88 10.07
N ARG A 65 -5.72 -0.72 10.41
CA ARG A 65 -4.68 -1.69 10.14
C ARG A 65 -3.83 -2.01 11.37
N PRO A 66 -4.22 -2.94 12.23
CA PRO A 66 -3.31 -3.53 13.20
C PRO A 66 -2.21 -4.34 12.50
N ARG A 67 -0.96 -4.13 12.90
CA ARG A 67 0.20 -4.87 12.41
C ARG A 67 1.05 -5.36 13.58
N VAL A 68 1.54 -6.59 13.47
CA VAL A 68 2.51 -7.17 14.38
C VAL A 68 3.75 -7.58 13.62
N ARG A 69 4.92 -7.51 14.27
CA ARG A 69 6.20 -7.90 13.67
C ARG A 69 7.06 -8.70 14.64
N VAL A 70 7.95 -9.50 14.10
CA VAL A 70 9.02 -10.13 14.90
C VAL A 70 9.96 -9.02 15.40
N PRO A 71 10.18 -8.91 16.72
CA PRO A 71 11.08 -7.90 17.28
C PRO A 71 12.51 -8.06 16.77
N GLU A 72 13.19 -6.97 16.43
CA GLU A 72 14.60 -6.98 15.98
C GLU A 72 15.55 -7.66 16.98
N LYS A 73 15.26 -7.58 18.29
CA LYS A 73 16.04 -8.22 19.35
C LYS A 73 16.09 -9.75 19.27
N TRP A 74 15.23 -10.38 18.47
CA TRP A 74 15.28 -11.83 18.23
C TRP A 74 16.27 -12.21 17.12
N HIS A 75 16.84 -11.24 16.42
CA HIS A 75 17.87 -11.44 15.39
C HIS A 75 17.50 -12.47 14.32
N TRP A 76 16.25 -12.48 13.89
CA TRP A 76 15.83 -13.34 12.80
C TRP A 76 16.59 -12.98 11.51
N PRO A 77 16.83 -13.98 10.63
CA PRO A 77 17.61 -13.76 9.41
C PRO A 77 16.85 -12.91 8.36
N VAL A 78 15.55 -12.70 8.56
CA VAL A 78 14.66 -11.89 7.75
C VAL A 78 13.72 -11.10 8.64
N GLY A 79 13.25 -9.94 8.19
CA GLY A 79 12.12 -9.24 8.79
C GLY A 79 10.84 -10.01 8.49
N VAL A 80 9.97 -10.17 9.50
CA VAL A 80 8.65 -10.79 9.32
C VAL A 80 7.62 -9.96 10.05
N SER A 81 6.55 -9.62 9.37
CA SER A 81 5.39 -8.99 9.99
C SER A 81 4.08 -9.50 9.38
N LEU A 82 3.00 -9.32 10.12
CA LEU A 82 1.65 -9.64 9.70
C LEU A 82 0.78 -8.39 9.88
N SER A 83 0.30 -7.87 8.78
CA SER A 83 -0.67 -6.79 8.73
C SER A 83 -2.07 -7.37 8.55
N ASN A 84 -3.05 -6.79 9.25
CA ASN A 84 -4.46 -7.02 9.02
C ASN A 84 -5.10 -5.67 8.75
N GLU A 85 -5.90 -5.58 7.71
CA GLU A 85 -6.58 -4.33 7.34
C GLU A 85 -8.06 -4.61 7.14
N ILE A 86 -8.89 -3.83 7.81
CA ILE A 86 -10.35 -3.94 7.72
C ILE A 86 -10.87 -2.54 7.44
N GLY A 87 -11.77 -2.42 6.47
CA GLY A 87 -12.33 -1.12 6.23
C GLY A 87 -13.50 -1.07 5.26
N TYR A 88 -13.99 0.15 5.15
CA TYR A 88 -15.12 0.51 4.31
C TYR A 88 -14.69 1.43 3.18
N GLN A 89 -15.23 1.18 1.99
CA GLN A 89 -15.18 2.08 0.85
C GLN A 89 -16.59 2.27 0.26
N ARG A 90 -16.84 3.48 -0.22
CA ARG A 90 -18.12 3.80 -0.89
C ARG A 90 -18.23 3.04 -2.21
N ALA A 91 -19.46 2.61 -2.53
CA ALA A 91 -19.76 1.87 -3.75
C ALA A 91 -19.35 2.59 -5.05
N ALA A 92 -19.25 3.92 -5.02
CA ALA A 92 -18.77 4.70 -6.15
C ALA A 92 -17.26 4.51 -6.44
N PHE A 93 -16.48 3.93 -5.52
CA PHE A 93 -15.03 3.72 -5.65
C PHE A 93 -14.62 2.25 -5.57
N SER A 94 -15.47 1.41 -5.00
CA SER A 94 -15.25 -0.03 -4.96
C SER A 94 -16.60 -0.76 -5.01
N PRO A 95 -16.77 -1.78 -5.84
CA PRO A 95 -17.98 -2.60 -5.82
C PRO A 95 -18.11 -3.36 -4.50
N ASP A 96 -16.98 -3.67 -3.86
CA ASP A 96 -16.89 -4.34 -2.56
C ASP A 96 -16.66 -3.31 -1.47
N THR A 97 -17.73 -2.99 -0.72
CA THR A 97 -17.71 -1.86 0.21
C THR A 97 -17.11 -2.18 1.57
N TRP A 98 -17.08 -3.43 1.99
CA TRP A 98 -16.41 -3.88 3.20
C TRP A 98 -15.45 -5.00 2.86
N THR A 99 -14.17 -4.80 3.21
CA THR A 99 -13.10 -5.74 2.91
C THR A 99 -12.24 -6.02 4.14
N TRP A 100 -11.62 -7.18 4.13
CA TRP A 100 -10.60 -7.59 5.07
C TRP A 100 -9.40 -8.13 4.30
N GLU A 101 -8.24 -7.58 4.59
CA GLU A 101 -6.96 -8.02 4.07
C GLU A 101 -6.10 -8.61 5.18
N ILE A 102 -5.44 -9.73 4.91
CA ILE A 102 -4.33 -10.27 5.69
C ILE A 102 -3.09 -10.22 4.81
N ARG A 103 -2.06 -9.51 5.26
CA ARG A 103 -0.82 -9.31 4.51
C ARG A 103 0.38 -9.77 5.34
N PRO A 104 0.86 -11.01 5.14
CA PRO A 104 2.20 -11.39 5.57
C PRO A 104 3.23 -10.52 4.84
N ILE A 105 4.26 -10.09 5.54
CA ILE A 105 5.34 -9.28 4.98
C ILE A 105 6.64 -9.97 5.35
N VAL A 106 7.46 -10.27 4.36
CA VAL A 106 8.81 -10.80 4.56
C VAL A 106 9.78 -9.89 3.83
N ASP A 107 10.77 -9.39 4.55
CA ASP A 107 11.77 -8.50 3.98
C ASP A 107 13.19 -8.86 4.39
N LYS A 108 14.16 -8.43 3.59
CA LYS A 108 15.58 -8.62 3.87
C LYS A 108 16.43 -7.54 3.23
N LYS A 109 17.39 -7.04 4.02
CA LYS A 109 18.49 -6.21 3.52
C LYS A 109 19.75 -7.05 3.37
N ILE A 110 20.35 -7.04 2.17
CA ILE A 110 21.58 -7.76 1.81
C ILE A 110 22.58 -6.77 1.21
N GLY A 111 23.51 -6.28 2.01
CA GLY A 111 24.39 -5.19 1.60
C GLY A 111 23.57 -3.94 1.23
N PRO A 112 23.72 -3.39 0.00
CA PRO A 112 22.93 -2.25 -0.45
C PRO A 112 21.55 -2.61 -0.99
N TRP A 113 21.23 -3.91 -1.13
CA TRP A 113 19.96 -4.38 -1.66
C TRP A 113 18.91 -4.53 -0.55
N TYR A 114 17.69 -4.08 -0.83
CA TYR A 114 16.52 -4.35 -0.03
C TYR A 114 15.49 -5.13 -0.86
N LEU A 115 14.98 -6.20 -0.30
CA LEU A 115 13.99 -7.09 -0.90
C LEU A 115 12.81 -7.20 0.03
N ALA A 116 11.59 -7.07 -0.48
CA ALA A 116 10.37 -7.33 0.27
C ALA A 116 9.36 -8.10 -0.58
N PHE A 117 8.61 -8.98 0.06
CA PHE A 117 7.52 -9.72 -0.54
C PHE A 117 6.32 -9.76 0.41
N ASN A 118 5.16 -9.36 -0.09
CA ASN A 118 3.92 -9.21 0.66
C ASN A 118 2.79 -9.96 -0.06
N PRO A 119 2.60 -11.28 0.20
CA PRO A 119 1.49 -12.05 -0.36
C PRO A 119 0.19 -11.70 0.37
N ALA A 120 -0.51 -10.65 -0.07
CA ALA A 120 -1.78 -10.24 0.52
C ALA A 120 -2.92 -11.19 0.13
N LEU A 121 -3.80 -11.43 1.09
CA LEU A 121 -5.03 -12.21 0.96
C LEU A 121 -6.20 -11.31 1.32
N ASP A 122 -7.12 -11.12 0.39
CA ASP A 122 -8.24 -10.23 0.54
C ASP A 122 -9.56 -11.01 0.61
N ARG A 123 -10.49 -10.52 1.40
CA ARG A 123 -11.85 -11.08 1.53
C ARG A 123 -12.86 -9.95 1.55
N SER A 124 -13.81 -9.99 0.61
CA SER A 124 -14.97 -9.12 0.64
C SER A 124 -16.02 -9.64 1.60
N TRP A 125 -16.54 -8.75 2.44
CA TRP A 125 -17.66 -9.03 3.34
C TRP A 125 -18.98 -8.48 2.81
N HIS A 126 -18.93 -7.48 1.91
CA HIS A 126 -20.10 -6.89 1.30
C HIS A 126 -19.78 -6.43 -0.12
N GLY A 127 -20.61 -6.85 -1.08
CA GLY A 127 -20.46 -6.59 -2.50
C GLY A 127 -20.39 -7.88 -3.32
N PRO A 128 -20.21 -7.77 -4.65
CA PRO A 128 -20.20 -8.93 -5.54
C PRO A 128 -19.03 -9.90 -5.28
N GLY A 129 -17.89 -9.39 -4.78
CA GLY A 129 -16.70 -10.19 -4.46
C GLY A 129 -16.89 -11.17 -3.29
N VAL A 130 -17.97 -11.06 -2.51
CA VAL A 130 -18.29 -12.03 -1.43
C VAL A 130 -18.32 -13.47 -1.97
N ASN A 131 -18.79 -13.67 -3.20
CA ASN A 131 -18.89 -14.98 -3.84
C ASN A 131 -17.56 -15.48 -4.44
N GLN A 132 -16.56 -14.61 -4.59
CA GLN A 132 -15.25 -14.98 -5.13
C GLN A 132 -14.36 -15.69 -4.09
N GLY A 133 -14.74 -15.64 -2.82
CA GLY A 133 -13.95 -16.22 -1.75
C GLY A 133 -12.77 -15.33 -1.36
N VAL A 134 -11.64 -15.94 -1.06
CA VAL A 134 -10.38 -15.23 -0.78
C VAL A 134 -9.68 -14.96 -2.09
N THR A 135 -9.25 -13.72 -2.31
CA THR A 135 -8.46 -13.29 -3.46
C THR A 135 -6.98 -13.11 -3.09
N PHE A 136 -6.10 -13.15 -4.06
CA PHE A 136 -4.67 -13.07 -3.87
C PHE A 136 -4.07 -11.86 -4.58
N SER A 137 -3.41 -11.01 -3.80
CA SER A 137 -2.82 -9.74 -4.25
C SER A 137 -1.33 -9.67 -3.86
N PRO A 138 -0.43 -10.34 -4.62
CA PRO A 138 1.00 -10.31 -4.30
C PRO A 138 1.62 -8.96 -4.61
N ASN A 139 2.44 -8.47 -3.66
CA ASN A 139 3.23 -7.26 -3.83
C ASN A 139 4.71 -7.58 -3.55
N ALA A 140 5.61 -6.93 -4.26
CA ALA A 140 7.05 -7.10 -4.08
C ALA A 140 7.80 -5.77 -4.31
N LYS A 141 8.93 -5.61 -3.62
CA LYS A 141 9.85 -4.49 -3.83
C LYS A 141 11.29 -5.01 -3.88
N VAL A 142 12.05 -4.48 -4.84
CA VAL A 142 13.50 -4.63 -4.92
C VAL A 142 14.08 -3.23 -5.05
N SER A 143 14.96 -2.83 -4.12
CA SER A 143 15.63 -1.54 -4.21
C SER A 143 17.12 -1.63 -3.88
N TYR A 144 17.87 -0.63 -4.31
CA TYR A 144 19.30 -0.51 -4.13
C TYR A 144 19.65 0.85 -3.52
N ASP A 145 20.41 0.84 -2.43
CA ASP A 145 20.91 2.07 -1.79
C ASP A 145 22.08 2.65 -2.60
N PHE A 146 21.83 3.68 -3.38
CA PHE A 146 22.90 4.44 -4.07
C PHE A 146 23.73 5.25 -3.09
N THR A 147 23.07 5.75 -2.06
CA THR A 147 23.68 6.48 -0.95
C THR A 147 22.97 6.11 0.37
N ARG A 148 23.41 6.70 1.49
CA ARG A 148 22.70 6.53 2.78
C ARG A 148 21.33 7.21 2.84
N LYS A 149 21.00 8.03 1.84
CA LYS A 149 19.78 8.85 1.81
C LYS A 149 18.94 8.61 0.58
N ILE A 150 19.45 7.91 -0.43
CA ILE A 150 18.77 7.73 -1.70
C ILE A 150 18.86 6.27 -2.08
N ALA A 151 17.71 5.64 -2.22
CA ALA A 151 17.57 4.32 -2.83
C ALA A 151 16.67 4.42 -4.08
N GLY A 152 16.88 3.54 -5.03
CA GLY A 152 16.01 3.41 -6.19
C GLY A 152 15.68 1.96 -6.43
N GLY A 153 14.51 1.69 -6.96
CA GLY A 153 14.06 0.32 -7.10
C GLY A 153 12.88 0.14 -8.02
N LEU A 154 12.36 -1.07 -7.96
CA LEU A 154 11.16 -1.49 -8.66
C LEU A 154 10.19 -2.08 -7.64
N GLU A 155 8.96 -1.58 -7.65
CA GLU A 155 7.86 -2.14 -6.90
C GLU A 155 6.90 -2.83 -7.87
N TYR A 156 6.32 -3.92 -7.44
CA TYR A 156 5.31 -4.68 -8.17
C TYR A 156 4.07 -4.82 -7.33
N TYR A 157 2.92 -4.49 -7.89
CA TYR A 157 1.60 -4.63 -7.27
C TYR A 157 0.69 -5.41 -8.21
N ALA A 158 0.01 -6.42 -7.65
CA ALA A 158 -0.90 -7.23 -8.45
C ALA A 158 -2.15 -7.66 -7.67
N ALA A 159 -3.22 -7.98 -8.42
CA ALA A 159 -4.36 -8.73 -7.95
C ALA A 159 -4.67 -9.84 -8.96
N TYR A 160 -4.55 -11.09 -8.52
CA TYR A 160 -4.68 -12.27 -9.40
C TYR A 160 -6.09 -12.85 -9.40
N GLY A 161 -6.98 -12.34 -8.53
CA GLY A 161 -8.32 -12.88 -8.36
C GLY A 161 -8.38 -14.00 -7.31
N SER A 162 -9.38 -14.87 -7.42
CA SER A 162 -9.65 -15.90 -6.42
C SER A 162 -8.52 -16.91 -6.29
N LEU A 163 -8.19 -17.32 -5.04
CA LEU A 163 -7.23 -18.41 -4.77
C LEU A 163 -7.68 -19.76 -5.35
N THR A 164 -8.97 -19.97 -5.55
CA THR A 164 -9.50 -21.21 -6.11
C THR A 164 -9.46 -21.25 -7.63
N GLY A 165 -9.13 -20.13 -8.28
CA GLY A 165 -9.02 -20.03 -9.73
C GLY A 165 -8.65 -18.59 -10.10
N PHE A 166 -7.37 -18.34 -10.37
CA PHE A 166 -6.90 -17.02 -10.77
C PHE A 166 -7.58 -16.57 -12.07
N ASP A 167 -7.80 -15.25 -12.14
CA ASP A 167 -8.30 -14.61 -13.35
C ASP A 167 -7.35 -14.83 -14.54
N ALA A 168 -7.87 -14.76 -15.75
CA ALA A 168 -7.03 -14.78 -16.93
C ALA A 168 -6.02 -13.61 -16.88
N LEU A 169 -4.81 -13.78 -17.35
CA LEU A 169 -3.71 -12.80 -17.24
C LEU A 169 -4.13 -11.40 -17.67
N ARG A 170 -4.95 -11.25 -18.71
CA ARG A 170 -5.45 -9.96 -19.20
C ARG A 170 -6.42 -9.25 -18.23
N ASP A 171 -7.07 -10.05 -17.37
CA ASP A 171 -8.11 -9.60 -16.43
C ASP A 171 -7.56 -9.43 -15.00
N GLN A 172 -6.32 -9.89 -14.74
CA GLN A 172 -5.57 -9.59 -13.51
C GLN A 172 -5.13 -8.14 -13.50
N GLN A 173 -4.98 -7.55 -12.31
CA GLN A 173 -4.29 -6.27 -12.17
C GLN A 173 -2.79 -6.53 -12.00
N GLN A 174 -1.96 -5.80 -12.75
CA GLN A 174 -0.51 -5.89 -12.64
C GLN A 174 0.14 -4.54 -12.95
N GLN A 175 0.88 -3.99 -12.00
CA GLN A 175 1.54 -2.69 -12.08
C GLN A 175 3.00 -2.80 -11.64
N PHE A 176 3.87 -2.10 -12.36
CA PHE A 176 5.28 -1.93 -12.01
C PHE A 176 5.57 -0.46 -11.77
N PHE A 177 6.22 -0.16 -10.66
CA PHE A 177 6.61 1.19 -10.26
C PHE A 177 8.13 1.28 -10.14
N PRO A 178 8.88 1.71 -11.19
CA PRO A 178 10.17 2.32 -10.95
C PRO A 178 10.02 3.42 -9.91
N SER A 179 10.77 3.34 -8.82
CA SER A 179 10.61 4.25 -7.68
C SER A 179 11.94 4.70 -7.10
N ILE A 180 11.90 5.84 -6.41
CA ILE A 180 13.00 6.40 -5.64
C ILE A 180 12.52 6.69 -4.23
N ASP A 181 13.34 6.28 -3.24
CA ASP A 181 13.14 6.57 -1.83
C ASP A 181 14.19 7.60 -1.40
N VAL A 182 13.78 8.66 -0.70
CA VAL A 182 14.68 9.72 -0.24
C VAL A 182 14.46 10.01 1.24
N ASP A 183 15.49 9.75 2.04
CA ASP A 183 15.55 10.11 3.47
C ASP A 183 16.12 11.51 3.64
N PHE A 184 15.29 12.55 3.61
CA PHE A 184 15.73 13.95 3.79
C PHE A 184 16.33 14.19 5.17
N ALA A 185 15.69 13.61 6.21
CA ALA A 185 16.10 13.68 7.59
C ALA A 185 15.57 12.46 8.36
N PRO A 186 16.08 12.15 9.58
CA PRO A 186 15.68 10.95 10.34
C PRO A 186 14.18 10.82 10.64
N GLN A 187 13.44 11.92 10.50
CA GLN A 187 12.00 12.00 10.80
C GLN A 187 11.14 12.01 9.54
N TRP A 188 11.75 12.17 8.36
CA TRP A 188 11.04 12.32 7.10
C TRP A 188 11.39 11.19 6.17
N GLU A 189 10.40 10.72 5.46
CA GLU A 189 10.56 9.81 4.33
C GLU A 189 9.80 10.35 3.13
N PHE A 190 10.32 10.07 1.97
CA PHE A 190 9.73 10.42 0.70
C PHE A 190 9.92 9.25 -0.26
N ASN A 191 8.84 8.85 -0.91
CA ASN A 191 8.86 7.90 -2.00
C ASN A 191 8.16 8.52 -3.20
N PHE A 192 8.76 8.38 -4.37
CA PHE A 192 8.18 8.79 -5.64
C PHE A 192 8.31 7.67 -6.65
N GLY A 193 7.27 7.41 -7.41
CA GLY A 193 7.26 6.36 -8.43
C GLY A 193 6.33 6.66 -9.58
N VAL A 194 6.61 6.03 -10.71
CA VAL A 194 5.75 6.08 -11.91
C VAL A 194 5.26 4.66 -12.19
N GLY A 195 3.97 4.45 -12.06
CA GLY A 195 3.31 3.16 -12.25
C GLY A 195 2.93 2.90 -13.69
N ILE A 196 3.31 1.73 -14.18
CA ILE A 196 2.98 1.26 -15.52
C ILE A 196 2.12 0.00 -15.37
N GLY A 197 0.84 0.09 -15.76
CA GLY A 197 -0.06 -1.04 -15.84
C GLY A 197 0.20 -1.87 -17.08
N THR A 198 0.28 -3.18 -16.92
CA THR A 198 0.66 -4.09 -18.01
C THR A 198 -0.49 -4.96 -18.51
N THR A 199 -1.66 -4.85 -17.90
CA THR A 199 -2.85 -5.63 -18.24
C THR A 199 -4.04 -4.73 -18.54
N ARG A 200 -5.08 -5.29 -19.15
CA ARG A 200 -6.28 -4.55 -19.53
C ARG A 200 -7.11 -4.06 -18.34
N SER A 201 -7.02 -4.74 -17.20
CA SER A 201 -7.75 -4.42 -15.97
C SER A 201 -6.99 -3.47 -15.05
N THR A 202 -5.87 -2.92 -15.51
CA THR A 202 -4.99 -2.05 -14.73
C THR A 202 -4.93 -0.66 -15.35
N ASP A 203 -4.95 0.38 -14.53
CA ASP A 203 -4.67 1.73 -15.00
C ASP A 203 -3.27 1.78 -15.62
N HIS A 204 -3.16 2.39 -16.81
CA HIS A 204 -1.94 2.30 -17.63
C HIS A 204 -0.79 3.15 -17.12
N LEU A 205 -1.09 4.33 -16.56
CA LEU A 205 -0.06 5.26 -16.09
C LEU A 205 -0.52 5.97 -14.82
N ILE A 206 0.26 5.79 -13.73
CA ILE A 206 0.00 6.39 -12.43
C ILE A 206 1.27 7.08 -11.95
N VAL A 207 1.15 8.25 -11.36
CA VAL A 207 2.22 8.91 -10.62
C VAL A 207 1.93 8.79 -9.14
N LYS A 208 2.88 8.23 -8.38
CA LYS A 208 2.79 8.02 -6.94
C LYS A 208 3.77 8.93 -6.21
N CYS A 209 3.30 9.54 -5.13
CA CYS A 209 4.12 10.29 -4.20
C CYS A 209 3.71 9.96 -2.76
N ILE A 210 4.66 9.61 -1.89
CA ILE A 210 4.41 9.39 -0.47
C ILE A 210 5.33 10.33 0.31
N ILE A 211 4.76 11.05 1.26
CA ILE A 211 5.49 11.88 2.21
C ILE A 211 5.08 11.47 3.62
N GLY A 212 6.05 11.04 4.42
CA GLY A 212 5.84 10.60 5.79
C GLY A 212 6.66 11.39 6.80
N ARG A 213 6.08 11.60 7.99
CA ARG A 213 6.77 12.19 9.13
C ARG A 213 6.57 11.37 10.39
N ARG A 214 7.68 11.03 11.04
CA ARG A 214 7.70 10.36 12.35
C ARG A 214 7.67 11.39 13.46
N PHE A 215 6.85 11.13 14.49
CA PHE A 215 6.77 11.95 15.70
C PHE A 215 7.21 11.11 16.89
N SER A 216 8.11 11.63 17.71
CA SER A 216 8.45 11.04 19.01
C SER A 216 7.65 11.77 20.10
N TRP A 217 6.85 11.03 20.87
CA TRP A 217 6.17 11.57 22.04
C TRP A 217 7.11 11.49 23.25
N PRO A 218 7.22 12.53 24.09
CA PRO A 218 8.12 12.55 25.24
C PRO A 218 7.63 11.72 26.43
N HIS A 219 7.02 10.57 26.23
CA HIS A 219 6.55 9.71 27.31
C HIS A 219 7.22 8.35 27.24
N GLY A 220 8.26 8.19 28.10
CA GLY A 220 8.83 6.92 28.52
C GLY A 220 10.00 6.44 27.69
N ARG A 221 11.20 6.61 28.27
CA ARG A 221 12.48 5.90 28.03
C ARG A 221 12.76 5.52 26.58
N ASP A 222 13.62 6.32 25.95
CA ASP A 222 14.50 6.00 24.80
C ASP A 222 14.13 4.77 23.95
N ALA A 223 12.93 4.73 23.40
CA ALA A 223 12.69 3.92 22.24
C ALA A 223 13.30 4.66 21.04
N LYS A 224 14.56 4.39 20.74
CA LYS A 224 15.13 4.66 19.43
C LYS A 224 14.30 3.84 18.45
N LEU A 225 13.28 4.45 17.88
CA LEU A 225 12.56 3.93 16.72
C LEU A 225 13.57 3.90 15.57
N LYS A 226 14.30 2.79 15.45
CA LYS A 226 14.94 2.45 14.20
C LYS A 226 13.83 2.18 13.22
N ASN A 227 13.95 2.80 12.06
CA ASN A 227 13.03 2.68 10.96
C ASN A 227 12.56 1.24 10.78
N PRO A 228 11.23 0.96 10.78
CA PRO A 228 10.78 -0.29 10.21
C PRO A 228 11.18 -0.25 8.73
N PRO A 229 11.64 -1.34 8.16
CA PRO A 229 11.78 -1.44 6.72
C PRO A 229 10.39 -1.23 6.10
N GLN A 230 10.33 -0.37 5.09
CA GLN A 230 9.14 -0.10 4.30
C GLN A 230 8.76 -1.31 3.46
#